data_fab2659dc48dd56555983e8e34743a1a
#
_entry.id   fab2659dc48dd56555983e8e34743a1a
#
_cell.length_a   1.000
_cell.length_b   1.000
_cell.length_c   1.000
_cell.angle_alpha   90.00
_cell.angle_beta   90.00
_cell.angle_gamma   90.00
#
_symmetry.space_group_name_H-M   'P 1'
#
loop_
_entity.id
_entity.type
_entity.pdbx_description
1 polymer ?
#
loop_
_entity_poly.entity_id
_entity_poly.type
_entity_poly.pdbx_seq_one_letter_code
_entity_poly.pdbx_strand_id
1 'polypeptide(L)'
;MDLSNKNTVKNLEAAFGGESMANRKYLFFAEVAKELGFKDLSKLFKETANQETEHAFAHFRLIHPELVVTDASKLSDEEKKQIVSRCLELAIEGETYEYTTMYPEFTAQAQADRDDKAEAEFQEQETESKQHAAIFRKAAQNFGFLTSIENHHANEYNEALKALDGKDGTPKAVSDDPNTRKWICRQCSMIYDPVIGDPDSGIVAGTIFEDIPEDWHCPICGAHKKLFVPYQEAIV
;
A
#
# COMPACT_ATOMS: atom_id res chain seq x y z
N MET A 1 -9.19 -20.25 9.31
CA MET A 1 -7.95 -20.39 10.13
C MET A 1 -7.97 -19.20 11.10
N ASP A 2 -7.73 -19.42 12.36
CA ASP A 2 -7.68 -18.31 13.33
C ASP A 2 -6.33 -17.55 13.12
N LEU A 3 -6.37 -16.40 12.48
CA LEU A 3 -5.21 -15.54 12.22
C LEU A 3 -4.78 -14.74 13.47
N SER A 4 -5.33 -15.05 14.65
CA SER A 4 -4.94 -14.42 15.91
C SER A 4 -3.48 -14.72 16.30
N ASN A 5 -2.83 -15.71 15.66
CA ASN A 5 -1.42 -16.03 15.90
C ASN A 5 -0.50 -15.17 15.03
N LYS A 6 -0.20 -13.96 15.50
CA LYS A 6 0.66 -12.98 14.82
C LYS A 6 2.02 -13.54 14.34
N ASN A 7 2.57 -14.56 15.02
CA ASN A 7 3.85 -15.18 14.62
C ASN A 7 3.69 -16.05 13.37
N THR A 8 2.58 -16.78 13.23
CA THR A 8 2.31 -17.59 12.04
C THR A 8 2.09 -16.72 10.82
N VAL A 9 1.36 -15.62 10.93
CA VAL A 9 1.16 -14.66 9.83
C VAL A 9 2.51 -14.08 9.37
N LYS A 10 3.35 -13.60 10.28
CA LYS A 10 4.70 -13.12 9.96
C LYS A 10 5.57 -14.19 9.27
N ASN A 11 5.45 -15.44 9.68
CA ASN A 11 6.20 -16.52 9.03
C ASN A 11 5.69 -16.78 7.60
N LEU A 12 4.37 -16.71 7.37
CA LEU A 12 3.78 -16.84 6.04
C LEU A 12 4.18 -15.67 5.12
N GLU A 13 4.19 -14.43 5.64
CA GLU A 13 4.67 -13.26 4.91
C GLU A 13 6.16 -13.39 4.54
N ALA A 14 7.00 -13.80 5.49
CA ALA A 14 8.42 -14.05 5.25
C ALA A 14 8.64 -15.17 4.22
N ALA A 15 7.86 -16.25 4.29
CA ALA A 15 7.92 -17.33 3.33
C ALA A 15 7.47 -16.87 1.93
N PHE A 16 6.34 -16.16 1.82
CA PHE A 16 5.89 -15.55 0.58
C PHE A 16 6.96 -14.66 -0.05
N GLY A 17 7.59 -13.79 0.75
CA GLY A 17 8.70 -12.95 0.30
C GLY A 17 9.92 -13.75 -0.16
N GLY A 18 10.29 -14.80 0.56
CA GLY A 18 11.40 -15.69 0.24
C GLY A 18 11.20 -16.40 -1.10
N GLU A 19 10.03 -17.03 -1.31
CA GLU A 19 9.71 -17.74 -2.56
C GLU A 19 9.57 -16.78 -3.76
N SER A 20 8.98 -15.60 -3.53
CA SER A 20 8.89 -14.57 -4.58
C SER A 20 10.27 -14.08 -5.01
N MET A 21 11.18 -13.88 -4.06
CA MET A 21 12.56 -13.49 -4.33
C MET A 21 13.33 -14.63 -5.03
N ALA A 22 13.16 -15.89 -4.63
CA ALA A 22 13.75 -17.05 -5.28
C ALA A 22 13.29 -17.16 -6.73
N ASN A 23 11.99 -17.01 -6.99
CA ASN A 23 11.42 -16.96 -8.33
C ASN A 23 12.14 -15.94 -9.23
N ARG A 24 12.28 -14.69 -8.78
CA ARG A 24 12.93 -13.61 -9.56
C ARG A 24 14.40 -13.90 -9.81
N LYS A 25 15.14 -14.40 -8.81
CA LYS A 25 16.53 -14.80 -8.96
C LYS A 25 16.69 -15.91 -9.99
N TYR A 26 15.84 -16.93 -9.95
CA TYR A 26 15.95 -18.06 -10.89
C TYR A 26 15.57 -17.66 -12.32
N LEU A 27 14.61 -16.76 -12.51
CA LEU A 27 14.33 -16.18 -13.82
C LEU A 27 15.56 -15.43 -14.38
N PHE A 28 16.20 -14.61 -13.56
CA PHE A 28 17.44 -13.92 -13.94
C PHE A 28 18.58 -14.90 -14.25
N PHE A 29 18.76 -15.93 -13.42
CA PHE A 29 19.78 -16.96 -13.69
C PHE A 29 19.48 -17.73 -14.99
N ALA A 30 18.21 -17.94 -15.32
CA ALA A 30 17.81 -18.56 -16.59
C ALA A 30 18.20 -17.70 -17.80
N GLU A 31 18.07 -16.38 -17.70
CA GLU A 31 18.52 -15.45 -18.75
C GLU A 31 20.04 -15.51 -18.94
N VAL A 32 20.79 -15.38 -17.84
CA VAL A 32 22.26 -15.49 -17.86
C VAL A 32 22.72 -16.82 -18.47
N ALA A 33 22.12 -17.94 -18.02
CA ALA A 33 22.46 -19.27 -18.57
C ALA A 33 22.15 -19.37 -20.07
N LYS A 34 21.04 -18.76 -20.51
CA LYS A 34 20.66 -18.71 -21.93
C LYS A 34 21.68 -17.91 -22.76
N GLU A 35 22.06 -16.72 -22.29
CA GLU A 35 23.03 -15.87 -23.00
C GLU A 35 24.41 -16.54 -23.11
N LEU A 36 24.82 -17.29 -22.09
CA LEU A 36 26.05 -18.04 -22.07
C LEU A 36 25.96 -19.38 -22.82
N GLY A 37 24.83 -19.72 -23.41
CA GLY A 37 24.64 -20.94 -24.23
C GLY A 37 24.25 -22.20 -23.46
N PHE A 38 24.05 -22.11 -22.12
CA PHE A 38 23.68 -23.26 -21.25
C PHE A 38 22.17 -23.48 -21.26
N LYS A 39 21.61 -23.94 -22.38
CA LYS A 39 20.16 -24.04 -22.60
C LYS A 39 19.46 -24.95 -21.59
N ASP A 40 20.08 -26.05 -21.19
CA ASP A 40 19.48 -26.99 -20.25
C ASP A 40 19.42 -26.40 -18.83
N LEU A 41 20.45 -25.66 -18.41
CA LEU A 41 20.44 -24.93 -17.14
C LEU A 41 19.40 -23.80 -17.16
N SER A 42 19.29 -23.08 -18.28
CA SER A 42 18.24 -22.07 -18.44
C SER A 42 16.85 -22.66 -18.27
N LYS A 43 16.61 -23.84 -18.85
CA LYS A 43 15.34 -24.56 -18.70
C LYS A 43 15.09 -24.97 -17.24
N LEU A 44 16.10 -25.58 -16.60
CA LEU A 44 16.03 -25.97 -15.19
C LEU A 44 15.65 -24.80 -14.29
N PHE A 45 16.34 -23.65 -14.42
CA PHE A 45 16.03 -22.46 -13.62
C PHE A 45 14.61 -21.96 -13.85
N LYS A 46 14.09 -21.97 -15.08
CA LYS A 46 12.71 -21.57 -15.37
C LYS A 46 11.69 -22.51 -14.74
N GLU A 47 11.92 -23.82 -14.84
CA GLU A 47 11.04 -24.82 -14.24
C GLU A 47 10.99 -24.68 -12.72
N THR A 48 12.14 -24.47 -12.08
CA THR A 48 12.20 -24.21 -10.63
C THR A 48 11.52 -22.88 -10.28
N ALA A 49 11.74 -21.80 -11.04
CA ALA A 49 11.05 -20.54 -10.82
C ALA A 49 9.52 -20.67 -10.83
N ASN A 50 8.98 -21.50 -11.75
CA ASN A 50 7.54 -21.77 -11.78
C ASN A 50 7.05 -22.51 -10.52
N GLN A 51 7.87 -23.40 -9.94
CA GLN A 51 7.54 -24.05 -8.67
C GLN A 51 7.50 -23.05 -7.52
N GLU A 52 8.46 -22.13 -7.45
CA GLU A 52 8.47 -21.08 -6.43
C GLU A 52 7.27 -20.13 -6.54
N THR A 53 6.73 -19.93 -7.75
CA THR A 53 5.46 -19.21 -7.94
C THR A 53 4.31 -19.92 -7.22
N GLU A 54 4.20 -21.24 -7.36
CA GLU A 54 3.14 -22.02 -6.69
C GLU A 54 3.30 -22.01 -5.17
N HIS A 55 4.54 -22.12 -4.67
CA HIS A 55 4.84 -22.01 -3.24
C HIS A 55 4.45 -20.63 -2.69
N ALA A 56 4.85 -19.56 -3.36
CA ALA A 56 4.48 -18.19 -2.98
C ALA A 56 2.96 -18.01 -2.94
N PHE A 57 2.25 -18.46 -3.98
CA PHE A 57 0.78 -18.37 -4.00
C PHE A 57 0.10 -19.23 -2.93
N ALA A 58 0.68 -20.39 -2.57
CA ALA A 58 0.17 -21.18 -1.46
C ALA A 58 0.23 -20.40 -0.14
N HIS A 59 1.34 -19.73 0.15
CA HIS A 59 1.47 -18.88 1.32
C HIS A 59 0.53 -17.68 1.27
N PHE A 60 0.44 -16.99 0.13
CA PHE A 60 -0.41 -15.83 -0.04
C PHE A 60 -1.90 -16.14 0.13
N ARG A 61 -2.38 -17.29 -0.35
CA ARG A 61 -3.76 -17.77 -0.13
C ARG A 61 -4.06 -18.04 1.36
N LEU A 62 -3.06 -18.39 2.16
CA LEU A 62 -3.21 -18.55 3.60
C LEU A 62 -3.24 -17.22 4.35
N ILE A 63 -2.52 -16.22 3.85
CA ILE A 63 -2.53 -14.85 4.40
C ILE A 63 -3.85 -14.16 4.05
N HIS A 64 -4.31 -14.33 2.80
CA HIS A 64 -5.50 -13.68 2.24
C HIS A 64 -6.56 -14.71 1.80
N PRO A 65 -7.20 -15.42 2.74
CA PRO A 65 -8.23 -16.40 2.41
C PRO A 65 -9.45 -15.77 1.72
N GLU A 66 -9.72 -14.49 1.94
CA GLU A 66 -10.78 -13.70 1.32
C GLU A 66 -10.61 -13.52 -0.19
N LEU A 67 -9.40 -13.70 -0.72
CA LEU A 67 -9.11 -13.62 -2.15
C LEU A 67 -9.22 -14.96 -2.88
N VAL A 68 -9.47 -16.07 -2.15
CA VAL A 68 -9.48 -17.40 -2.76
C VAL A 68 -10.80 -17.69 -3.44
N VAL A 69 -10.78 -17.70 -4.77
CA VAL A 69 -11.94 -18.04 -5.60
C VAL A 69 -11.90 -19.53 -5.96
N THR A 70 -12.77 -20.32 -5.37
CA THR A 70 -12.87 -21.77 -5.66
C THR A 70 -13.84 -22.06 -6.82
N ASP A 71 -14.92 -21.29 -6.94
CA ASP A 71 -15.91 -21.42 -8.02
C ASP A 71 -16.58 -20.06 -8.27
N ALA A 72 -16.08 -19.34 -9.27
CA ALA A 72 -16.60 -18.01 -9.62
C ALA A 72 -18.07 -18.00 -10.05
N SER A 73 -18.62 -19.16 -10.49
CA SER A 73 -20.03 -19.27 -10.91
C SER A 73 -21.01 -19.21 -9.75
N LYS A 74 -20.54 -19.47 -8.53
CA LYS A 74 -21.36 -19.42 -7.30
C LYS A 74 -21.34 -18.06 -6.61
N LEU A 75 -20.47 -17.17 -7.04
CA LEU A 75 -20.37 -15.83 -6.47
C LEU A 75 -21.37 -14.88 -7.12
N SER A 76 -22.04 -14.09 -6.31
CA SER A 76 -22.80 -12.93 -6.77
C SER A 76 -21.87 -11.87 -7.38
N ASP A 77 -22.41 -10.97 -8.16
CA ASP A 77 -21.61 -9.89 -8.75
C ASP A 77 -21.05 -8.96 -7.67
N GLU A 78 -21.72 -8.81 -6.55
CA GLU A 78 -21.23 -8.03 -5.40
C GLU A 78 -20.03 -8.70 -4.73
N GLU A 79 -20.10 -10.01 -4.46
CA GLU A 79 -18.95 -10.77 -3.92
C GLU A 79 -17.74 -10.72 -4.85
N LYS A 80 -17.94 -10.84 -6.16
CA LYS A 80 -16.86 -10.68 -7.14
C LYS A 80 -16.22 -9.30 -7.06
N LYS A 81 -17.04 -8.24 -6.95
CA LYS A 81 -16.55 -6.87 -6.79
C LYS A 81 -15.75 -6.68 -5.51
N GLN A 82 -16.23 -7.22 -4.39
CA GLN A 82 -15.52 -7.14 -3.11
C GLN A 82 -14.14 -7.79 -3.18
N ILE A 83 -14.04 -8.98 -3.78
CA ILE A 83 -12.76 -9.67 -3.96
C ILE A 83 -11.78 -8.84 -4.80
N VAL A 84 -12.23 -8.33 -5.95
CA VAL A 84 -11.36 -7.52 -6.83
C VAL A 84 -11.02 -6.17 -6.20
N SER A 85 -11.95 -5.57 -5.47
CA SER A 85 -11.71 -4.34 -4.69
C SER A 85 -10.59 -4.55 -3.67
N ARG A 86 -10.60 -5.68 -2.94
CA ARG A 86 -9.53 -6.02 -1.99
C ARG A 86 -8.17 -6.21 -2.67
N CYS A 87 -8.14 -6.82 -3.86
CA CYS A 87 -6.89 -6.91 -4.64
C CYS A 87 -6.32 -5.52 -4.97
N LEU A 88 -7.17 -4.58 -5.41
CA LEU A 88 -6.75 -3.21 -5.72
C LEU A 88 -6.29 -2.46 -4.46
N GLU A 89 -6.99 -2.64 -3.36
CA GLU A 89 -6.62 -2.05 -2.07
C GLU A 89 -5.22 -2.50 -1.63
N LEU A 90 -4.93 -3.79 -1.60
CA LEU A 90 -3.62 -4.33 -1.27
C LEU A 90 -2.51 -3.82 -2.22
N ALA A 91 -2.82 -3.69 -3.51
CA ALA A 91 -1.88 -3.12 -4.46
C ALA A 91 -1.59 -1.64 -4.18
N ILE A 92 -2.63 -0.84 -3.89
CA ILE A 92 -2.48 0.58 -3.53
C ILE A 92 -1.70 0.74 -2.23
N GLU A 93 -1.97 -0.10 -1.22
CA GLU A 93 -1.25 -0.11 0.06
C GLU A 93 0.24 -0.40 -0.14
N GLY A 94 0.57 -1.45 -0.91
CA GLY A 94 1.95 -1.85 -1.19
C GLY A 94 2.73 -0.75 -1.90
N GLU A 95 2.22 -0.27 -3.03
CA GLU A 95 2.86 0.80 -3.80
C GLU A 95 2.97 2.10 -2.98
N THR A 96 1.96 2.40 -2.14
CA THR A 96 2.02 3.59 -1.29
C THR A 96 3.13 3.46 -0.25
N TYR A 97 3.28 2.30 0.40
CA TYR A 97 4.38 2.04 1.33
C TYR A 97 5.74 2.16 0.64
N GLU A 98 5.86 1.64 -0.59
CA GLU A 98 7.10 1.69 -1.36
C GLU A 98 7.56 3.13 -1.61
N TYR A 99 6.70 4.00 -2.15
CA TYR A 99 7.12 5.36 -2.48
C TYR A 99 7.11 6.35 -1.31
N THR A 100 6.41 6.05 -0.19
CA THR A 100 6.37 6.96 0.96
C THR A 100 7.36 6.60 2.06
N THR A 101 7.79 5.34 2.12
CA THR A 101 8.59 4.83 3.24
C THR A 101 9.81 4.05 2.76
N MET A 102 9.62 2.97 2.02
CA MET A 102 10.68 2.02 1.71
C MET A 102 11.78 2.64 0.83
N TYR A 103 11.42 3.17 -0.34
CA TYR A 103 12.41 3.75 -1.25
C TYR A 103 13.04 5.05 -0.73
N PRO A 104 12.32 5.98 -0.08
CA PRO A 104 12.95 7.10 0.60
C PRO A 104 14.00 6.71 1.64
N GLU A 105 13.72 5.68 2.47
CA GLU A 105 14.68 5.16 3.44
C GLU A 105 15.91 4.54 2.75
N PHE A 106 15.70 3.75 1.69
CA PHE A 106 16.78 3.13 0.93
C PHE A 106 17.63 4.17 0.19
N THR A 107 17.03 5.18 -0.38
CA THR A 107 17.72 6.33 -1.01
C THR A 107 18.61 7.04 0.01
N ALA A 108 18.09 7.36 1.18
CA ALA A 108 18.86 8.00 2.24
C ALA A 108 20.06 7.14 2.70
N GLN A 109 19.89 5.82 2.77
CA GLN A 109 20.97 4.90 3.09
C GLN A 109 22.02 4.84 1.98
N ALA A 110 21.62 4.77 0.70
CA ALA A 110 22.52 4.76 -0.44
C ALA A 110 23.37 6.04 -0.49
N GLN A 111 22.79 7.20 -0.20
CA GLN A 111 23.50 8.47 -0.06
C GLN A 111 24.55 8.42 1.06
N ALA A 112 24.18 7.89 2.22
CA ALA A 112 25.11 7.74 3.35
C ALA A 112 26.29 6.82 3.00
N ASP A 113 26.03 5.77 2.22
CA ASP A 113 27.03 4.80 1.75
C ASP A 113 27.81 5.30 0.52
N ARG A 114 27.41 6.41 -0.09
CA ARG A 114 27.97 7.00 -1.33
C ARG A 114 27.88 6.04 -2.52
N ASP A 115 26.77 5.32 -2.62
CA ASP A 115 26.44 4.45 -3.76
C ASP A 115 25.48 5.17 -4.71
N ASP A 116 26.04 6.02 -5.60
CA ASP A 116 25.26 6.83 -6.55
C ASP A 116 24.41 5.98 -7.49
N LYS A 117 24.79 4.72 -7.74
CA LYS A 117 24.00 3.82 -8.61
C LYS A 117 22.77 3.28 -7.90
N ALA A 118 22.94 2.83 -6.65
CA ALA A 118 21.83 2.39 -5.84
C ALA A 118 20.86 3.55 -5.53
N GLU A 119 21.39 4.76 -5.26
CA GLU A 119 20.60 5.96 -5.06
C GLU A 119 19.71 6.26 -6.28
N ALA A 120 20.30 6.29 -7.48
CA ALA A 120 19.54 6.57 -8.71
C ALA A 120 18.46 5.50 -8.98
N GLU A 121 18.78 4.23 -8.76
CA GLU A 121 17.82 3.12 -8.90
C GLU A 121 16.63 3.27 -7.93
N PHE A 122 16.89 3.56 -6.65
CA PHE A 122 15.83 3.71 -5.66
C PHE A 122 14.94 4.92 -5.93
N GLN A 123 15.49 6.05 -6.41
CA GLN A 123 14.72 7.22 -6.81
C GLN A 123 13.83 6.95 -8.03
N GLU A 124 14.30 6.16 -9.01
CA GLU A 124 13.51 5.72 -10.14
C GLU A 124 12.35 4.84 -9.68
N GLN A 125 12.61 3.83 -8.85
CA GLN A 125 11.60 2.93 -8.30
C GLN A 125 10.57 3.67 -7.43
N GLU A 126 10.97 4.65 -6.62
CA GLU A 126 10.05 5.52 -5.87
C GLU A 126 9.07 6.23 -6.81
N THR A 127 9.59 6.77 -7.91
CA THR A 127 8.77 7.46 -8.91
C THR A 127 7.80 6.51 -9.59
N GLU A 128 8.23 5.29 -9.95
CA GLU A 128 7.40 4.28 -10.58
C GLU A 128 6.31 3.77 -9.64
N SER A 129 6.63 3.46 -8.38
CA SER A 129 5.66 3.02 -7.38
C SER A 129 4.58 4.09 -7.12
N LYS A 130 4.96 5.38 -7.13
CA LYS A 130 3.99 6.48 -7.08
C LYS A 130 3.03 6.47 -8.28
N GLN A 131 3.54 6.18 -9.49
CA GLN A 131 2.71 6.06 -10.69
C GLN A 131 1.79 4.84 -10.63
N HIS A 132 2.31 3.68 -10.18
CA HIS A 132 1.53 2.46 -10.02
C HIS A 132 0.37 2.66 -9.03
N ALA A 133 0.64 3.27 -7.88
CA ALA A 133 -0.40 3.62 -6.92
C ALA A 133 -1.50 4.50 -7.54
N ALA A 134 -1.12 5.49 -8.36
CA ALA A 134 -2.08 6.33 -9.06
C ALA A 134 -2.89 5.57 -10.11
N ILE A 135 -2.27 4.64 -10.85
CA ILE A 135 -2.93 3.78 -11.83
C ILE A 135 -3.97 2.88 -11.14
N PHE A 136 -3.60 2.22 -10.03
CA PHE A 136 -4.52 1.35 -9.28
C PHE A 136 -5.68 2.13 -8.66
N ARG A 137 -5.44 3.33 -8.11
CA ARG A 137 -6.50 4.22 -7.61
C ARG A 137 -7.46 4.63 -8.73
N LYS A 138 -6.92 4.99 -9.90
CA LYS A 138 -7.76 5.33 -11.05
C LYS A 138 -8.57 4.13 -11.55
N ALA A 139 -8.00 2.94 -11.54
CA ALA A 139 -8.74 1.72 -11.85
C ALA A 139 -9.88 1.51 -10.84
N ALA A 140 -9.61 1.59 -9.55
CA ALA A 140 -10.62 1.48 -8.51
C ALA A 140 -11.75 2.51 -8.69
N GLN A 141 -11.42 3.74 -9.06
CA GLN A 141 -12.39 4.79 -9.37
C GLN A 141 -13.24 4.43 -10.59
N ASN A 142 -12.61 4.03 -11.69
CA ASN A 142 -13.30 3.70 -12.94
C ASN A 142 -14.25 2.50 -12.82
N PHE A 143 -13.90 1.55 -11.98
CA PHE A 143 -14.72 0.36 -11.71
C PHE A 143 -15.72 0.56 -10.55
N GLY A 144 -15.72 1.73 -9.91
CA GLY A 144 -16.65 2.05 -8.81
C GLY A 144 -16.33 1.33 -7.50
N PHE A 145 -15.05 0.94 -7.28
CA PHE A 145 -14.62 0.21 -6.09
C PHE A 145 -14.15 1.11 -4.94
N LEU A 146 -13.97 2.40 -5.16
CA LEU A 146 -13.48 3.31 -4.13
C LEU A 146 -14.32 3.30 -2.85
N THR A 147 -15.64 3.27 -2.99
CA THR A 147 -16.53 3.22 -1.81
C THR A 147 -16.33 1.95 -0.98
N SER A 148 -16.06 0.82 -1.64
CA SER A 148 -15.76 -0.46 -0.94
C SER A 148 -14.43 -0.38 -0.20
N ILE A 149 -13.41 0.21 -0.81
CA ILE A 149 -12.08 0.43 -0.21
C ILE A 149 -12.19 1.38 0.98
N GLU A 150 -12.90 2.51 0.83
CA GLU A 150 -13.14 3.47 1.92
C GLU A 150 -13.91 2.84 3.08
N ASN A 151 -14.92 2.02 2.80
CA ASN A 151 -15.68 1.31 3.83
C ASN A 151 -14.83 0.24 4.55
N HIS A 152 -13.92 -0.43 3.84
CA HIS A 152 -13.02 -1.40 4.44
C HIS A 152 -12.06 -0.71 5.42
N HIS A 153 -11.39 0.35 5.00
CA HIS A 153 -10.53 1.15 5.88
C HIS A 153 -11.28 1.68 7.10
N ALA A 154 -12.49 2.19 6.91
CA ALA A 154 -13.33 2.66 8.01
C ALA A 154 -13.68 1.53 9.00
N ASN A 155 -13.93 0.31 8.51
CA ASN A 155 -14.23 -0.84 9.35
C ASN A 155 -12.98 -1.35 10.07
N GLU A 156 -11.82 -1.45 9.41
CA GLU A 156 -10.55 -1.79 10.07
C GLU A 156 -10.17 -0.78 11.14
N TYR A 157 -10.36 0.51 10.87
CA TYR A 157 -10.16 1.58 11.85
C TYR A 157 -11.10 1.42 13.05
N ASN A 158 -12.37 1.12 12.81
CA ASN A 158 -13.34 0.89 13.87
C ASN A 158 -13.04 -0.38 14.68
N GLU A 159 -12.57 -1.45 14.04
CA GLU A 159 -12.17 -2.67 14.75
C GLU A 159 -10.86 -2.47 15.53
N ALA A 160 -9.90 -1.72 14.98
CA ALA A 160 -8.68 -1.33 15.69
C ALA A 160 -9.01 -0.43 16.90
N LEU A 161 -9.95 0.51 16.75
CA LEU A 161 -10.48 1.32 17.86
C LEU A 161 -11.14 0.46 18.92
N LYS A 162 -12.01 -0.48 18.55
CA LYS A 162 -12.64 -1.42 19.51
C LYS A 162 -11.62 -2.30 20.22
N ALA A 163 -10.54 -2.71 19.55
CA ALA A 163 -9.46 -3.49 20.15
C ALA A 163 -8.63 -2.67 21.15
N LEU A 164 -8.54 -1.35 20.96
CA LEU A 164 -7.93 -0.40 21.91
C LEU A 164 -8.87 -0.04 23.05
N ASP A 165 -10.19 -0.14 22.82
CA ASP A 165 -11.27 0.29 23.72
C ASP A 165 -11.68 -0.76 24.76
N GLY A 166 -10.76 -1.43 25.37
CA GLY A 166 -11.04 -2.02 26.68
C GLY A 166 -11.38 -0.94 27.76
N LYS A 167 -11.50 0.36 27.37
CA LYS A 167 -11.88 1.51 28.21
C LYS A 167 -12.55 2.56 27.33
N ASP A 168 -13.74 3.01 27.74
CA ASP A 168 -14.53 4.13 27.21
C ASP A 168 -13.79 5.10 26.27
N GLY A 169 -13.71 4.77 24.99
CA GLY A 169 -13.15 5.62 23.96
C GLY A 169 -14.20 6.60 23.44
N THR A 170 -14.40 7.70 24.15
CA THR A 170 -15.03 8.86 23.52
C THR A 170 -14.02 9.44 22.52
N PRO A 171 -14.38 9.60 21.23
CA PRO A 171 -13.49 10.25 20.26
C PRO A 171 -13.07 11.62 20.80
N LYS A 172 -11.77 11.92 20.72
CA LYS A 172 -11.27 13.26 21.03
C LYS A 172 -12.03 14.26 20.15
N ALA A 173 -12.59 15.29 20.75
CA ALA A 173 -13.25 16.33 19.98
C ALA A 173 -12.26 16.89 18.94
N VAL A 174 -12.75 17.14 17.72
CA VAL A 174 -11.98 17.85 16.69
C VAL A 174 -11.43 19.11 17.33
N SER A 175 -10.15 19.39 17.16
CA SER A 175 -9.58 20.66 17.66
C SER A 175 -10.35 21.82 17.03
N ASP A 176 -10.87 22.71 17.87
CA ASP A 176 -11.53 23.94 17.39
C ASP A 176 -10.53 25.01 16.95
N ASP A 177 -9.24 24.83 17.28
CA ASP A 177 -8.16 25.72 16.86
C ASP A 177 -7.73 25.38 15.43
N PRO A 178 -7.96 26.28 14.44
CA PRO A 178 -7.57 26.06 13.05
C PRO A 178 -6.08 25.76 12.86
N ASN A 179 -5.21 26.27 13.75
CA ASN A 179 -3.75 26.09 13.65
C ASN A 179 -3.29 24.67 14.00
N THR A 180 -4.13 23.90 14.68
CA THR A 180 -3.82 22.52 15.09
C THR A 180 -4.82 21.51 14.56
N ARG A 181 -5.91 21.99 13.92
CA ARG A 181 -6.92 21.11 13.33
C ARG A 181 -6.35 20.38 12.14
N LYS A 182 -6.24 19.06 12.26
CA LYS A 182 -5.86 18.19 11.14
C LYS A 182 -7.04 17.90 10.23
N TRP A 183 -6.77 17.59 8.98
CA TRP A 183 -7.76 17.25 7.98
C TRP A 183 -7.37 15.96 7.28
N ILE A 184 -8.33 15.07 7.03
CA ILE A 184 -8.10 13.79 6.39
C ILE A 184 -8.73 13.75 5.00
N CYS A 185 -7.95 13.29 4.03
CA CYS A 185 -8.42 13.02 2.68
C CYS A 185 -9.36 11.81 2.69
N ARG A 186 -10.62 11.99 2.29
CA ARG A 186 -11.60 10.90 2.21
C ARG A 186 -11.29 9.87 1.14
N GLN A 187 -10.34 10.14 0.25
CA GLN A 187 -9.98 9.24 -0.84
C GLN A 187 -8.80 8.31 -0.49
N CYS A 188 -7.80 8.78 0.27
CA CYS A 188 -6.60 7.99 0.56
C CYS A 188 -6.16 8.05 2.02
N SER A 189 -6.96 8.66 2.89
CA SER A 189 -6.67 8.83 4.33
C SER A 189 -5.41 9.63 4.65
N MET A 190 -4.80 10.32 3.67
CA MET A 190 -3.70 11.26 3.93
C MET A 190 -4.18 12.34 4.89
N ILE A 191 -3.40 12.58 5.94
CA ILE A 191 -3.71 13.60 6.93
C ILE A 191 -2.89 14.85 6.63
N TYR A 192 -3.57 15.97 6.37
CA TYR A 192 -2.95 17.29 6.36
C TYR A 192 -2.82 17.78 7.80
N ASP A 193 -1.61 18.09 8.22
CA ASP A 193 -1.31 18.69 9.51
C ASP A 193 -0.80 20.12 9.29
N PRO A 194 -1.51 21.16 9.77
CA PRO A 194 -1.07 22.53 9.61
C PRO A 194 0.32 22.82 10.16
N VAL A 195 0.74 22.10 11.19
CA VAL A 195 2.07 22.27 11.81
C VAL A 195 3.18 21.88 10.82
N ILE A 196 2.91 20.92 9.94
CA ILE A 196 3.87 20.39 8.95
C ILE A 196 3.71 21.12 7.62
N GLY A 197 2.48 21.38 7.17
CA GLY A 197 2.16 21.90 5.85
C GLY A 197 2.27 20.83 4.77
N ASP A 198 2.49 21.26 3.53
CA ASP A 198 2.81 20.44 2.35
C ASP A 198 3.85 21.19 1.50
N PRO A 199 5.14 21.16 1.93
CA PRO A 199 6.20 21.90 1.27
C PRO A 199 6.39 21.52 -0.22
N ASP A 200 6.12 20.28 -0.58
CA ASP A 200 6.27 19.77 -1.95
C ASP A 200 5.24 20.41 -2.90
N SER A 201 4.07 20.76 -2.38
CA SER A 201 3.05 21.52 -3.13
C SER A 201 3.11 23.04 -2.85
N GLY A 202 4.16 23.51 -2.17
CA GLY A 202 4.35 24.93 -1.86
C GLY A 202 3.55 25.46 -0.68
N ILE A 203 2.96 24.59 0.13
CA ILE A 203 2.21 24.94 1.35
C ILE A 203 3.16 24.92 2.55
N VAL A 204 3.51 26.09 3.04
CA VAL A 204 4.47 26.21 4.16
C VAL A 204 3.89 25.72 5.49
N ALA A 205 4.75 25.28 6.39
CA ALA A 205 4.39 24.92 7.76
C ALA A 205 3.68 26.10 8.46
N GLY A 206 2.63 25.80 9.20
CA GLY A 206 1.77 26.80 9.86
C GLY A 206 0.59 27.26 9.02
N THR A 207 0.43 26.80 7.77
CA THR A 207 -0.73 27.13 6.95
C THR A 207 -1.95 26.36 7.44
N ILE A 208 -3.01 27.04 7.83
CA ILE A 208 -4.28 26.40 8.18
C ILE A 208 -4.95 25.86 6.90
N PHE A 209 -5.75 24.80 7.04
CA PHE A 209 -6.32 24.11 5.86
C PHE A 209 -7.23 25.03 5.03
N GLU A 210 -7.93 25.91 5.68
CA GLU A 210 -8.83 26.88 5.05
C GLU A 210 -8.08 27.85 4.11
N ASP A 211 -6.82 28.17 4.44
CA ASP A 211 -5.98 29.12 3.66
C ASP A 211 -5.21 28.46 2.51
N ILE A 212 -5.26 27.12 2.40
CA ILE A 212 -4.70 26.41 1.26
C ILE A 212 -5.46 26.81 -0.02
N PRO A 213 -4.78 27.06 -1.16
CA PRO A 213 -5.44 27.38 -2.42
C PRO A 213 -6.53 26.38 -2.80
N GLU A 214 -7.62 26.86 -3.38
CA GLU A 214 -8.76 25.99 -3.75
C GLU A 214 -8.42 24.95 -4.82
N ASP A 215 -7.41 25.22 -5.64
CA ASP A 215 -6.89 24.33 -6.68
C ASP A 215 -5.82 23.34 -6.14
N TRP A 216 -5.52 23.39 -4.85
CA TRP A 216 -4.64 22.39 -4.25
C TRP A 216 -5.30 20.99 -4.26
N HIS A 217 -4.48 20.02 -4.51
CA HIS A 217 -4.85 18.62 -4.56
C HIS A 217 -4.04 17.81 -3.54
N CYS A 218 -4.64 16.76 -3.03
CA CYS A 218 -3.95 15.82 -2.15
C CYS A 218 -2.63 15.35 -2.81
N PRO A 219 -1.46 15.54 -2.17
CA PRO A 219 -0.18 15.16 -2.76
C PRO A 219 -0.05 13.65 -2.96
N ILE A 220 -0.84 12.86 -2.26
CA ILE A 220 -0.80 11.39 -2.33
C ILE A 220 -1.67 10.85 -3.47
N CYS A 221 -2.91 11.31 -3.62
CA CYS A 221 -3.86 10.71 -4.55
C CYS A 221 -4.42 11.66 -5.59
N GLY A 222 -4.04 12.94 -5.57
CA GLY A 222 -4.56 13.94 -6.49
C GLY A 222 -6.02 14.36 -6.23
N ALA A 223 -6.62 13.95 -5.12
CA ALA A 223 -7.97 14.33 -4.74
C ALA A 223 -8.06 15.84 -4.52
N HIS A 224 -9.15 16.44 -4.98
CA HIS A 224 -9.39 17.87 -4.76
C HIS A 224 -9.55 18.18 -3.26
N LYS A 225 -9.07 19.35 -2.80
CA LYS A 225 -9.21 19.89 -1.45
C LYS A 225 -10.59 19.63 -0.81
N LYS A 226 -11.66 19.71 -1.59
CA LYS A 226 -13.05 19.46 -1.14
C LYS A 226 -13.34 18.07 -0.57
N LEU A 227 -12.47 17.10 -0.84
CA LEU A 227 -12.60 15.73 -0.33
C LEU A 227 -11.97 15.56 1.06
N PHE A 228 -11.42 16.61 1.63
CA PHE A 228 -10.92 16.58 3.00
C PHE A 228 -12.01 16.93 4.00
N VAL A 229 -11.97 16.27 5.13
CA VAL A 229 -12.84 16.52 6.28
C VAL A 229 -12.00 16.66 7.56
N PRO A 230 -12.49 17.35 8.59
CA PRO A 230 -11.79 17.42 9.86
C PRO A 230 -11.44 16.05 10.41
N TYR A 231 -10.19 15.84 10.77
CA TYR A 231 -9.70 14.60 11.33
C TYR A 231 -9.98 14.51 12.82
N GLN A 232 -10.60 13.42 13.25
CA GLN A 232 -10.81 13.11 14.67
C GLN A 232 -9.75 12.09 15.09
N GLU A 233 -8.79 12.53 15.92
CA GLU A 233 -7.86 11.58 16.53
C GLU A 233 -8.61 10.75 17.58
N ALA A 234 -8.49 9.41 17.51
CA ALA A 234 -8.93 8.55 18.59
C ALA A 234 -8.08 8.84 19.85
N ILE A 235 -8.72 8.88 21.01
CA ILE A 235 -8.01 9.02 22.27
C ILE A 235 -7.32 7.70 22.56
N VAL A 236 -5.98 7.71 22.65
CA VAL A 236 -5.17 6.60 23.14
C VAL A 236 -5.25 6.53 24.65
#